data_d0a4c83bee50cb3ba69b8de14eb79347
#
_entry.id   d0a4c83bee50cb3ba69b8de14eb79347
#
_cell.length_a   1.000
_cell.length_b   1.000
_cell.length_c   1.000
_cell.angle_alpha   90.00
_cell.angle_beta   90.00
_cell.angle_gamma   90.00
#
_symmetry.space_group_name_H-M   'P 1'
#
loop_
_entity.id
_entity.type
_entity.pdbx_description
1 polymer ?
#
loop_
_entity_poly.entity_id
_entity_poly.type
_entity_poly.pdbx_seq_one_letter_code
_entity_poly.pdbx_strand_id
1 'polypeptide(L)'
;MVERGIRRIVTTPHLEGSLTLNSSRLDERLAWFDEAFEETRSVARSRWPDLRLERSNEVALDHPMVSLSDPRLRLGTGSFTLVEWPRLQVPPGSSQVLERLTGEGYELLLAHPERYASRGDGMARLERWRATGARFQVNYGSIAGVYGEEVRRRAMGLLSRGWVDCLATDFHGRPGLRLFIVEARERIRRIEEASGSGSGSWDLLARTNPERIAEGEPPHPVPPLPWGEGIWERVTALLRPGRP
;
A
#
# COMPACT_ATOMS: atom_id res chain seq x y z
N MET A 1 12.06 7.90 9.98
CA MET A 1 12.04 6.57 9.34
C MET A 1 13.30 5.77 9.66
N VAL A 2 14.48 6.23 9.32
CA VAL A 2 15.76 5.49 9.50
C VAL A 2 15.99 5.08 10.96
N GLU A 3 15.77 5.97 11.92
CA GLU A 3 15.88 5.70 13.38
C GLU A 3 14.94 4.58 13.88
N ARG A 4 13.92 4.24 13.08
CA ARG A 4 12.99 3.12 13.34
C ARG A 4 13.37 1.84 12.58
N GLY A 5 14.56 1.79 12.03
CA GLY A 5 15.08 0.60 11.36
C GLY A 5 14.70 0.47 9.88
N ILE A 6 14.07 1.48 9.27
CA ILE A 6 13.79 1.47 7.83
C ILE A 6 15.11 1.70 7.09
N ARG A 7 15.42 0.81 6.12
CA ARG A 7 16.66 0.84 5.33
C ARG A 7 16.41 1.05 3.84
N ARG A 8 15.17 0.85 3.40
CA ARG A 8 14.74 1.11 2.02
C ARG A 8 13.48 1.97 2.01
N ILE A 9 13.46 3.01 1.22
CA ILE A 9 12.31 3.89 1.01
C ILE A 9 12.15 4.07 -0.50
N VAL A 10 10.95 3.78 -0.99
CA VAL A 10 10.52 4.13 -2.34
C VAL A 10 9.55 5.30 -2.21
N THR A 11 9.94 6.47 -2.71
CA THR A 11 9.05 7.63 -2.78
C THR A 11 8.16 7.50 -4.01
N THR A 12 6.88 7.80 -3.85
CA THR A 12 5.87 7.61 -4.91
C THR A 12 4.99 8.85 -5.03
N PRO A 13 5.51 9.97 -5.59
CA PRO A 13 4.68 11.15 -5.80
C PRO A 13 3.49 10.83 -6.71
N HIS A 14 2.35 11.48 -6.44
CA HIS A 14 1.15 11.31 -7.25
C HIS A 14 1.37 11.79 -8.68
N LEU A 15 1.08 10.92 -9.63
CA LEU A 15 1.15 11.19 -11.07
C LEU A 15 -0.23 11.01 -11.69
N GLU A 16 -0.74 12.03 -12.36
CA GLU A 16 -1.95 11.90 -13.16
C GLU A 16 -1.73 10.89 -14.29
N GLY A 17 -2.46 9.78 -14.29
CA GLY A 17 -2.31 8.72 -15.29
C GLY A 17 -2.67 9.19 -16.70
N SER A 18 -3.57 10.17 -16.83
CA SER A 18 -3.88 10.82 -18.12
C SER A 18 -2.66 11.44 -18.82
N LEU A 19 -1.60 11.78 -18.09
CA LEU A 19 -0.34 12.24 -18.67
C LEU A 19 0.35 11.16 -19.52
N THR A 20 0.12 9.88 -19.23
CA THR A 20 0.69 8.77 -20.00
C THR A 20 0.19 8.71 -21.45
N LEU A 21 -0.86 9.45 -21.76
CA LEU A 21 -1.40 9.59 -23.14
C LEU A 21 -0.68 10.67 -23.95
N ASN A 22 0.26 11.40 -23.33
CA ASN A 22 1.05 12.44 -23.98
C ASN A 22 2.49 12.39 -23.48
N SER A 23 3.39 11.84 -24.29
CA SER A 23 4.79 11.59 -23.90
C SER A 23 5.52 12.85 -23.45
N SER A 24 5.35 13.98 -24.16
CA SER A 24 5.99 15.26 -23.80
C SER A 24 5.60 15.73 -22.41
N ARG A 25 4.30 15.72 -22.11
CA ARG A 25 3.79 16.13 -20.78
C ARG A 25 4.21 15.16 -19.68
N LEU A 26 4.26 13.88 -19.98
CA LEU A 26 4.78 12.88 -19.07
C LEU A 26 6.26 13.13 -18.76
N ASP A 27 7.07 13.35 -19.79
CA ASP A 27 8.51 13.63 -19.66
C ASP A 27 8.77 14.88 -18.82
N GLU A 28 8.05 15.97 -19.07
CA GLU A 28 8.13 17.20 -18.28
C GLU A 28 7.80 16.96 -16.78
N ARG A 29 6.74 16.20 -16.51
CA ARG A 29 6.34 15.90 -15.13
C ARG A 29 7.36 14.99 -14.44
N LEU A 30 7.85 13.96 -15.11
CA LEU A 30 8.83 13.05 -14.54
C LEU A 30 10.17 13.75 -14.30
N ALA A 31 10.61 14.63 -15.22
CA ALA A 31 11.82 15.44 -15.04
C ALA A 31 11.72 16.33 -13.79
N TRP A 32 10.58 16.96 -13.56
CA TRP A 32 10.36 17.76 -12.35
C TRP A 32 10.44 16.90 -11.06
N PHE A 33 9.87 15.69 -11.08
CA PHE A 33 10.01 14.77 -9.95
C PHE A 33 11.46 14.32 -9.74
N ASP A 34 12.21 14.09 -10.84
CA ASP A 34 13.60 13.67 -10.77
C ASP A 34 14.48 14.74 -10.14
N GLU A 35 14.28 16.01 -10.49
CA GLU A 35 15.01 17.15 -9.91
C GLU A 35 14.78 17.22 -8.37
N ALA A 36 13.53 17.24 -7.93
CA ALA A 36 13.18 17.26 -6.51
C ALA A 36 13.68 16.01 -5.74
N PHE A 37 13.70 14.87 -6.41
CA PHE A 37 14.22 13.63 -5.83
C PHE A 37 15.73 13.66 -5.65
N GLU A 38 16.49 14.18 -6.63
CA GLU A 38 17.95 14.27 -6.54
C GLU A 38 18.41 15.16 -5.39
N GLU A 39 17.73 16.28 -5.14
CA GLU A 39 17.98 17.11 -3.96
C GLU A 39 17.81 16.32 -2.67
N THR A 40 16.68 15.61 -2.54
CA THR A 40 16.38 14.76 -1.38
C THR A 40 17.39 13.64 -1.23
N ARG A 41 17.76 12.99 -2.33
CA ARG A 41 18.72 11.87 -2.37
C ARG A 41 20.11 12.30 -1.96
N SER A 42 20.55 13.50 -2.37
CA SER A 42 21.82 14.07 -2.00
C SER A 42 21.93 14.27 -0.48
N VAL A 43 20.90 14.86 0.13
CA VAL A 43 20.83 15.03 1.58
C VAL A 43 20.78 13.68 2.30
N ALA A 44 19.98 12.74 1.80
CA ALA A 44 19.86 11.42 2.39
C ALA A 44 21.17 10.64 2.38
N ARG A 45 21.90 10.66 1.26
CA ARG A 45 23.22 10.00 1.14
C ARG A 45 24.25 10.56 2.11
N SER A 46 24.26 11.87 2.30
CA SER A 46 25.17 12.50 3.25
C SER A 46 24.86 12.13 4.71
N ARG A 47 23.56 12.04 5.04
CA ARG A 47 23.12 11.85 6.43
C ARG A 47 22.92 10.38 6.82
N TRP A 48 22.52 9.55 5.85
CA TRP A 48 22.22 8.12 6.05
C TRP A 48 22.78 7.30 4.87
N PRO A 49 24.10 7.05 4.82
CA PRO A 49 24.75 6.39 3.69
C PRO A 49 24.21 4.97 3.41
N ASP A 50 23.70 4.29 4.45
CA ASP A 50 23.11 2.94 4.32
C ASP A 50 21.65 2.95 3.93
N LEU A 51 21.03 4.11 3.74
CA LEU A 51 19.64 4.21 3.30
C LEU A 51 19.54 4.05 1.79
N ARG A 52 18.83 3.02 1.34
CA ARG A 52 18.44 2.87 -0.05
C ARG A 52 17.19 3.73 -0.30
N LEU A 53 17.39 4.86 -0.97
CA LEU A 53 16.31 5.78 -1.33
C LEU A 53 16.09 5.71 -2.84
N GLU A 54 14.87 5.37 -3.24
CA GLU A 54 14.44 5.18 -4.63
C GLU A 54 13.21 6.03 -4.92
N ARG A 55 12.97 6.32 -6.20
CA ARG A 55 11.76 7.00 -6.66
C ARG A 55 10.99 6.12 -7.64
N SER A 56 9.69 6.19 -7.53
CA SER A 56 8.71 5.71 -8.49
C SER A 56 7.56 6.71 -8.54
N ASN A 57 6.34 6.27 -8.81
CA ASN A 57 5.15 7.10 -8.85
C ASN A 57 3.94 6.34 -8.31
N GLU A 58 2.99 7.04 -7.71
CA GLU A 58 1.64 6.55 -7.47
C GLU A 58 0.77 7.08 -8.61
N VAL A 59 0.45 6.18 -9.56
CA VAL A 59 -0.24 6.55 -10.80
C VAL A 59 -1.74 6.57 -10.58
N ALA A 60 -2.34 7.75 -10.71
CA ALA A 60 -3.78 7.90 -10.60
C ALA A 60 -4.48 7.34 -11.84
N LEU A 61 -5.45 6.45 -11.65
CA LEU A 61 -6.30 5.90 -12.71
C LEU A 61 -7.45 6.89 -13.02
N ASP A 62 -7.08 8.12 -13.41
CA ASP A 62 -7.97 9.25 -13.71
C ASP A 62 -8.53 9.24 -15.13
N HIS A 63 -8.04 8.32 -15.96
CA HIS A 63 -8.52 8.11 -17.33
C HIS A 63 -8.59 6.62 -17.65
N PRO A 64 -9.65 6.13 -18.32
CA PRO A 64 -9.81 4.69 -18.59
C PRO A 64 -8.75 4.10 -19.52
N MET A 65 -8.07 4.94 -20.31
CA MET A 65 -7.04 4.52 -21.27
C MET A 65 -5.61 4.79 -20.80
N VAL A 66 -5.38 4.96 -19.49
CA VAL A 66 -4.03 5.09 -18.91
C VAL A 66 -3.13 3.96 -19.44
N SER A 67 -1.91 4.31 -19.83
CA SER A 67 -0.86 3.36 -20.24
C SER A 67 0.23 3.27 -19.18
N LEU A 68 0.64 2.07 -18.82
CA LEU A 68 1.72 1.82 -17.85
C LEU A 68 3.00 1.32 -18.53
N SER A 69 3.13 1.55 -19.84
CA SER A 69 4.26 1.07 -20.64
C SER A 69 5.60 1.73 -20.31
N ASP A 70 5.58 2.95 -19.77
CA ASP A 70 6.81 3.65 -19.41
C ASP A 70 7.49 2.98 -18.18
N PRO A 71 8.73 2.49 -18.32
CA PRO A 71 9.42 1.80 -17.24
C PRO A 71 9.69 2.68 -16.01
N ARG A 72 9.68 4.02 -16.16
CA ARG A 72 9.87 4.97 -15.04
C ARG A 72 8.68 4.99 -14.07
N LEU A 73 7.56 4.35 -14.41
CA LEU A 73 6.38 4.21 -13.56
C LEU A 73 6.47 3.03 -12.60
N ARG A 74 7.45 2.15 -12.79
CA ARG A 74 7.60 0.92 -12.00
C ARG A 74 8.23 1.18 -10.63
N LEU A 75 7.86 0.34 -9.66
CA LEU A 75 8.43 0.38 -8.31
C LEU A 75 9.84 -0.19 -8.29
N GLY A 76 10.79 0.57 -7.79
CA GLY A 76 12.17 0.15 -7.67
C GLY A 76 12.77 -0.29 -9.01
N THR A 77 13.35 -1.48 -9.04
CA THR A 77 13.88 -2.12 -10.25
C THR A 77 12.92 -3.15 -10.84
N GLY A 78 11.70 -3.23 -10.28
CA GLY A 78 10.74 -4.29 -10.54
C GLY A 78 9.80 -4.05 -11.73
N SER A 79 8.77 -4.89 -11.79
CA SER A 79 7.71 -4.87 -12.81
C SER A 79 6.41 -4.24 -12.30
N PHE A 80 6.24 -4.15 -10.97
CA PHE A 80 5.02 -3.61 -10.37
C PHE A 80 4.88 -2.11 -10.55
N THR A 81 3.66 -1.66 -10.85
CA THR A 81 3.28 -0.23 -10.82
C THR A 81 2.28 0.01 -9.71
N LEU A 82 2.58 1.00 -8.85
CA LEU A 82 1.64 1.45 -7.83
C LEU A 82 0.57 2.32 -8.49
N VAL A 83 -0.69 1.94 -8.31
CA VAL A 83 -1.83 2.64 -8.90
C VAL A 83 -2.86 3.01 -7.83
N GLU A 84 -3.58 4.12 -8.04
CA GLU A 84 -4.65 4.56 -7.15
C GLU A 84 -5.88 5.05 -7.91
N TRP A 85 -7.03 5.07 -7.23
CA TRP A 85 -8.19 5.82 -7.68
C TRP A 85 -8.11 7.25 -7.12
N PRO A 86 -8.16 8.28 -7.99
CA PRO A 86 -7.91 9.65 -7.58
C PRO A 86 -8.92 10.13 -6.54
N ARG A 87 -8.44 10.92 -5.58
CA ARG A 87 -9.26 11.53 -4.52
C ARG A 87 -10.07 10.53 -3.68
N LEU A 88 -9.62 9.28 -3.60
CA LEU A 88 -10.32 8.18 -2.94
C LEU A 88 -11.73 7.91 -3.51
N GLN A 89 -11.98 8.29 -4.76
CA GLN A 89 -13.23 8.08 -5.46
C GLN A 89 -13.09 6.99 -6.50
N VAL A 90 -13.98 6.01 -6.44
CA VAL A 90 -13.98 4.88 -7.37
C VAL A 90 -14.94 5.18 -8.51
N PRO A 91 -14.46 5.29 -9.75
CA PRO A 91 -15.34 5.50 -10.91
C PRO A 91 -16.13 4.23 -11.25
N PRO A 92 -17.28 4.37 -11.91
CA PRO A 92 -17.90 3.26 -12.60
C PRO A 92 -16.90 2.59 -13.56
N GLY A 93 -16.96 1.27 -13.70
CA GLY A 93 -16.03 0.57 -14.59
C GLY A 93 -14.63 0.34 -14.03
N SER A 94 -14.41 0.57 -12.73
CA SER A 94 -13.09 0.40 -12.10
C SER A 94 -12.52 -1.00 -12.27
N SER A 95 -13.33 -2.07 -12.19
CA SER A 95 -12.86 -3.43 -12.42
C SER A 95 -12.38 -3.64 -13.86
N GLN A 96 -13.11 -3.11 -14.84
CA GLN A 96 -12.75 -3.20 -16.26
C GLN A 96 -11.41 -2.50 -16.57
N VAL A 97 -11.11 -1.39 -15.90
CA VAL A 97 -9.80 -0.72 -16.05
C VAL A 97 -8.69 -1.62 -15.50
N LEU A 98 -8.87 -2.21 -14.31
CA LEU A 98 -7.88 -3.15 -13.76
C LEU A 98 -7.74 -4.40 -14.63
N GLU A 99 -8.83 -5.01 -15.09
CA GLU A 99 -8.84 -6.17 -15.99
C GLU A 99 -8.08 -5.87 -17.29
N ARG A 100 -8.30 -4.69 -17.90
CA ARG A 100 -7.59 -4.28 -19.09
C ARG A 100 -6.08 -4.19 -18.82
N LEU A 101 -5.67 -3.47 -17.77
CA LEU A 101 -4.26 -3.28 -17.45
C LEU A 101 -3.56 -4.60 -17.13
N THR A 102 -4.17 -5.47 -16.33
CA THR A 102 -3.61 -6.79 -16.05
C THR A 102 -3.60 -7.70 -17.28
N GLY A 103 -4.63 -7.61 -18.13
CA GLY A 103 -4.70 -8.31 -19.42
C GLY A 103 -3.65 -7.85 -20.43
N GLU A 104 -3.18 -6.60 -20.34
CA GLU A 104 -2.05 -6.06 -21.11
C GLU A 104 -0.70 -6.51 -20.52
N GLY A 105 -0.68 -7.26 -19.43
CA GLY A 105 0.52 -7.82 -18.80
C GLY A 105 1.17 -6.92 -17.75
N TYR A 106 0.50 -5.84 -17.31
CA TYR A 106 1.02 -5.01 -16.22
C TYR A 106 0.77 -5.64 -14.86
N GLU A 107 1.79 -5.63 -14.00
CA GLU A 107 1.67 -6.04 -12.61
C GLU A 107 1.25 -4.84 -11.76
N LEU A 108 0.02 -4.89 -11.25
CA LEU A 108 -0.58 -3.79 -10.50
C LEU A 108 -0.47 -4.01 -8.99
N LEU A 109 0.01 -2.97 -8.30
CA LEU A 109 -0.14 -2.83 -6.86
C LEU A 109 -1.15 -1.70 -6.58
N LEU A 110 -2.36 -2.04 -6.15
CA LEU A 110 -3.38 -1.04 -5.83
C LEU A 110 -3.13 -0.47 -4.44
N ALA A 111 -2.92 0.83 -4.38
CA ALA A 111 -2.69 1.57 -3.15
C ALA A 111 -3.96 1.65 -2.30
N HIS A 112 -3.81 1.46 -1.01
CA HIS A 112 -4.80 1.68 0.05
C HIS A 112 -6.27 1.33 -0.31
N PRO A 113 -6.54 0.10 -0.85
CA PRO A 113 -7.88 -0.29 -1.30
C PRO A 113 -8.94 -0.19 -0.20
N GLU A 114 -8.55 -0.29 1.05
CA GLU A 114 -9.39 -0.15 2.23
C GLU A 114 -9.92 1.27 2.45
N ARG A 115 -9.27 2.28 1.86
CA ARG A 115 -9.62 3.71 2.06
C ARG A 115 -10.70 4.20 1.12
N TYR A 116 -10.92 3.51 0.00
CA TYR A 116 -11.92 3.97 -0.96
C TYR A 116 -13.33 3.93 -0.38
N ALA A 117 -14.01 5.07 -0.46
CA ALA A 117 -15.38 5.17 0.01
C ALA A 117 -16.29 4.20 -0.74
N SER A 118 -17.08 3.45 0.01
CA SER A 118 -18.10 2.57 -0.57
C SER A 118 -19.41 2.75 0.16
N ARG A 119 -20.48 3.00 -0.61
CA ARG A 119 -21.83 2.83 -0.12
C ARG A 119 -22.22 1.38 -0.41
N GLY A 120 -22.43 0.59 0.63
CA GLY A 120 -22.94 -0.78 0.53
C GLY A 120 -21.84 -1.85 0.36
N ASP A 121 -21.55 -2.25 -0.85
CA ASP A 121 -20.86 -3.47 -1.27
C ASP A 121 -19.30 -3.39 -1.30
N GLY A 122 -18.69 -2.70 -0.30
CA GLY A 122 -17.25 -2.45 -0.30
C GLY A 122 -16.37 -3.69 -0.43
N MET A 123 -16.68 -4.76 0.30
CA MET A 123 -15.87 -5.99 0.26
C MET A 123 -16.04 -6.75 -1.05
N ALA A 124 -17.25 -6.84 -1.62
CA ALA A 124 -17.47 -7.49 -2.91
C ALA A 124 -16.76 -6.74 -4.07
N ARG A 125 -16.61 -5.41 -3.97
CA ARG A 125 -15.80 -4.65 -4.92
C ARG A 125 -14.31 -5.01 -4.78
N LEU A 126 -13.78 -5.07 -3.58
CA LEU A 126 -12.40 -5.47 -3.32
C LEU A 126 -12.12 -6.89 -3.83
N GLU A 127 -13.07 -7.79 -3.67
CA GLU A 127 -13.00 -9.14 -4.23
C GLU A 127 -12.91 -9.13 -5.77
N ARG A 128 -13.78 -8.34 -6.45
CA ARG A 128 -13.69 -8.17 -7.91
C ARG A 128 -12.34 -7.63 -8.36
N TRP A 129 -11.81 -6.61 -7.66
CA TRP A 129 -10.48 -6.07 -7.97
C TRP A 129 -9.37 -7.10 -7.75
N ARG A 130 -9.45 -7.86 -6.67
CA ARG A 130 -8.48 -8.95 -6.42
C ARG A 130 -8.52 -10.03 -7.50
N ALA A 131 -9.72 -10.35 -7.99
CA ALA A 131 -9.93 -11.33 -9.06
C ALA A 131 -9.31 -10.92 -10.40
N THR A 132 -9.06 -9.61 -10.64
CA THR A 132 -8.33 -9.14 -11.82
C THR A 132 -6.84 -9.48 -11.80
N GLY A 133 -6.29 -9.94 -10.68
CA GLY A 133 -4.87 -10.17 -10.47
C GLY A 133 -4.13 -9.00 -9.78
N ALA A 134 -4.80 -7.87 -9.54
CA ALA A 134 -4.21 -6.74 -8.83
C ALA A 134 -3.80 -7.12 -7.40
N ARG A 135 -2.60 -6.71 -6.99
CA ARG A 135 -2.08 -6.83 -5.62
C ARG A 135 -2.53 -5.65 -4.78
N PHE A 136 -2.59 -5.83 -3.46
CA PHE A 136 -3.11 -4.82 -2.56
C PHE A 136 -2.06 -4.36 -1.54
N GLN A 137 -1.80 -3.06 -1.53
CA GLN A 137 -1.02 -2.38 -0.51
C GLN A 137 -1.96 -1.71 0.50
N VAL A 138 -1.88 -2.07 1.77
CA VAL A 138 -2.69 -1.49 2.85
C VAL A 138 -1.83 -0.57 3.71
N ASN A 139 -2.42 0.53 4.20
CA ASN A 139 -1.69 1.50 5.02
C ASN A 139 -1.60 1.06 6.48
N TYR A 140 -0.43 1.27 7.12
CA TYR A 140 -0.26 1.08 8.57
C TYR A 140 -1.29 1.87 9.38
N GLY A 141 -1.57 3.12 8.95
CA GLY A 141 -2.58 3.97 9.58
C GLY A 141 -3.99 3.39 9.55
N SER A 142 -4.34 2.65 8.49
CA SER A 142 -5.65 1.97 8.40
C SER A 142 -5.78 0.86 9.44
N ILE A 143 -4.73 0.06 9.62
CA ILE A 143 -4.68 -0.99 10.65
C ILE A 143 -4.69 -0.36 12.04
N ALA A 144 -3.96 0.73 12.25
CA ALA A 144 -3.94 1.47 13.52
C ALA A 144 -5.29 2.14 13.83
N GLY A 145 -6.14 2.38 12.83
CA GLY A 145 -7.48 2.94 12.98
C GLY A 145 -7.57 4.46 12.87
N VAL A 146 -6.50 5.13 12.39
CA VAL A 146 -6.44 6.61 12.36
C VAL A 146 -7.32 7.23 11.27
N TYR A 147 -7.75 6.43 10.28
CA TYR A 147 -8.67 6.86 9.23
C TYR A 147 -10.13 6.50 9.52
N GLY A 148 -10.43 6.12 10.76
CA GLY A 148 -11.77 5.77 11.22
C GLY A 148 -12.08 4.27 11.20
N GLU A 149 -13.15 3.92 11.90
CA GLU A 149 -13.52 2.51 12.17
C GLU A 149 -13.88 1.73 10.90
N GLU A 150 -14.52 2.38 9.94
CA GLU A 150 -14.93 1.73 8.70
C GLU A 150 -13.71 1.32 7.84
N VAL A 151 -12.71 2.22 7.71
CA VAL A 151 -11.45 1.93 7.03
C VAL A 151 -10.71 0.81 7.74
N ARG A 152 -10.66 0.86 9.07
CA ARG A 152 -10.06 -0.21 9.87
C ARG A 152 -10.75 -1.55 9.65
N ARG A 153 -12.08 -1.61 9.68
CA ARG A 153 -12.83 -2.85 9.42
C ARG A 153 -12.52 -3.42 8.04
N ARG A 154 -12.42 -2.58 7.01
CA ARG A 154 -12.04 -3.03 5.67
C ARG A 154 -10.61 -3.56 5.62
N ALA A 155 -9.64 -2.85 6.23
CA ALA A 155 -8.25 -3.32 6.32
C ALA A 155 -8.16 -4.69 7.01
N MET A 156 -8.87 -4.85 8.14
CA MET A 156 -8.93 -6.11 8.87
C MET A 156 -9.64 -7.21 8.07
N GLY A 157 -10.69 -6.85 7.32
CA GLY A 157 -11.39 -7.75 6.41
C GLY A 157 -10.51 -8.25 5.26
N LEU A 158 -9.60 -7.43 4.76
CA LEU A 158 -8.59 -7.82 3.76
C LEU A 158 -7.54 -8.76 4.38
N LEU A 159 -7.02 -8.43 5.56
CA LEU A 159 -6.08 -9.28 6.29
C LEU A 159 -6.68 -10.65 6.62
N SER A 160 -7.95 -10.70 7.04
CA SER A 160 -8.62 -11.95 7.37
C SER A 160 -8.84 -12.89 6.17
N ARG A 161 -8.69 -12.39 4.96
CA ARG A 161 -8.78 -13.15 3.70
C ARG A 161 -7.42 -13.45 3.10
N GLY A 162 -6.32 -12.97 3.68
CA GLY A 162 -5.00 -13.06 3.09
C GLY A 162 -4.86 -12.27 1.78
N TRP A 163 -5.65 -11.18 1.62
CA TRP A 163 -5.65 -10.37 0.41
C TRP A 163 -4.70 -9.17 0.46
N VAL A 164 -4.02 -8.95 1.57
CA VAL A 164 -3.00 -7.91 1.70
C VAL A 164 -1.65 -8.47 1.27
N ASP A 165 -1.05 -7.89 0.25
CA ASP A 165 0.26 -8.33 -0.23
C ASP A 165 1.39 -7.60 0.50
N CYS A 166 1.24 -6.31 0.81
CA CYS A 166 2.22 -5.55 1.59
C CYS A 166 1.59 -4.40 2.37
N LEU A 167 2.36 -3.87 3.32
CA LEU A 167 2.00 -2.67 4.08
C LEU A 167 2.89 -1.49 3.67
N ALA A 168 2.33 -0.27 3.72
CA ALA A 168 3.05 0.97 3.47
C ALA A 168 2.68 2.07 4.47
N THR A 169 3.54 3.10 4.53
CA THR A 169 3.32 4.26 5.40
C THR A 169 2.35 5.26 4.80
N ASP A 170 2.35 5.39 3.48
CA ASP A 170 1.65 6.46 2.76
C ASP A 170 1.93 7.84 3.43
N PHE A 171 3.22 8.12 3.67
CA PHE A 171 3.65 9.26 4.48
C PHE A 171 3.84 10.50 3.61
N HIS A 172 3.05 11.52 3.87
CA HIS A 172 3.03 12.77 3.10
C HIS A 172 3.81 13.93 3.75
N GLY A 173 4.64 13.68 4.76
CA GLY A 173 5.48 14.70 5.39
C GLY A 173 4.73 15.84 6.08
N ARG A 174 3.44 15.72 6.33
CA ARG A 174 2.64 16.77 6.98
C ARG A 174 2.92 16.83 8.48
N PRO A 175 2.92 18.04 9.08
CA PRO A 175 3.06 18.17 10.54
C PRO A 175 2.04 17.32 11.28
N GLY A 176 2.48 16.60 12.31
CA GLY A 176 1.62 15.73 13.13
C GLY A 176 1.33 14.34 12.53
N LEU A 177 1.67 14.09 11.28
CA LEU A 177 1.58 12.74 10.70
C LEU A 177 2.61 11.80 11.31
N ARG A 178 2.15 10.62 11.72
CA ARG A 178 2.98 9.55 12.29
C ARG A 178 3.01 8.37 11.31
N LEU A 179 4.02 7.50 11.44
CA LEU A 179 4.17 6.33 10.55
C LEU A 179 3.22 5.18 10.92
N PHE A 180 2.72 5.15 12.14
CA PHE A 180 1.81 4.13 12.69
C PHE A 180 2.30 2.67 12.58
N ILE A 181 3.59 2.48 12.32
CA ILE A 181 4.21 1.15 12.16
C ILE A 181 4.13 0.34 13.45
N VAL A 182 4.41 0.99 14.60
CA VAL A 182 4.41 0.32 15.90
C VAL A 182 3.00 -0.12 16.28
N GLU A 183 2.02 0.77 16.11
CA GLU A 183 0.63 0.53 16.42
C GLU A 183 0.03 -0.59 15.53
N ALA A 184 0.37 -0.58 14.24
CA ALA A 184 -0.06 -1.63 13.30
C ALA A 184 0.58 -2.98 13.64
N ARG A 185 1.90 -2.99 13.93
CA ARG A 185 2.63 -4.19 14.34
C ARG A 185 2.02 -4.84 15.58
N GLU A 186 1.79 -4.03 16.59
CA GLU A 186 1.22 -4.49 17.85
C GLU A 186 -0.18 -5.10 17.65
N ARG A 187 -0.98 -4.50 16.76
CA ARG A 187 -2.30 -5.03 16.45
C ARG A 187 -2.23 -6.37 15.72
N ILE A 188 -1.37 -6.51 14.70
CA ILE A 188 -1.18 -7.79 13.99
C ILE A 188 -0.69 -8.87 14.96
N ARG A 189 0.33 -8.57 15.76
CA ARG A 189 0.86 -9.50 16.77
C ARG A 189 -0.23 -10.02 17.70
N ARG A 190 -1.10 -9.15 18.21
CA ARG A 190 -2.21 -9.54 19.10
C ARG A 190 -3.23 -10.44 18.41
N ILE A 191 -3.46 -10.23 17.12
CA ILE A 191 -4.36 -11.10 16.35
C ILE A 191 -3.72 -12.48 16.18
N GLU A 192 -2.44 -12.54 15.84
CA GLU A 192 -1.67 -13.79 15.74
C GLU A 192 -1.72 -14.58 17.06
N GLU A 193 -1.47 -13.90 18.18
CA GLU A 193 -1.52 -14.52 19.52
C GLU A 193 -2.94 -15.00 19.89
N ALA A 194 -3.96 -14.19 19.63
CA ALA A 194 -5.34 -14.54 19.96
C ALA A 194 -5.92 -15.66 19.10
N SER A 195 -5.44 -15.79 17.85
CA SER A 195 -5.93 -16.82 16.92
C SER A 195 -5.13 -18.11 16.96
N GLY A 196 -3.94 -18.10 17.58
CA GLY A 196 -3.02 -19.24 17.53
C GLY A 196 -2.45 -19.47 16.12
N SER A 197 -2.70 -18.57 15.16
CA SER A 197 -2.02 -18.56 13.88
C SER A 197 -0.56 -18.16 14.12
N GLY A 198 0.37 -19.00 13.67
CA GLY A 198 1.81 -18.80 13.90
C GLY A 198 2.28 -17.36 13.60
N SER A 199 3.37 -16.93 14.24
CA SER A 199 3.99 -15.62 14.02
C SER A 199 4.67 -15.58 12.65
N GLY A 200 4.60 -14.44 11.97
CA GLY A 200 5.34 -14.21 10.72
C GLY A 200 4.63 -13.36 9.69
N SER A 201 3.33 -13.12 9.84
CA SER A 201 2.57 -12.27 8.91
C SER A 201 3.11 -10.84 8.88
N TRP A 202 3.58 -10.33 10.02
CA TRP A 202 4.22 -9.03 10.07
C TRP A 202 5.46 -8.95 9.17
N ASP A 203 6.37 -9.93 9.25
CA ASP A 203 7.60 -9.92 8.46
C ASP A 203 7.31 -10.08 6.96
N LEU A 204 6.31 -10.88 6.60
CA LEU A 204 5.84 -10.96 5.21
C LEU A 204 5.30 -9.63 4.74
N LEU A 205 4.38 -9.02 5.48
CA LEU A 205 3.65 -7.83 5.08
C LEU A 205 4.52 -6.55 5.09
N ALA A 206 5.42 -6.42 6.07
CA ALA A 206 6.12 -5.17 6.33
C ALA A 206 7.59 -5.17 5.87
N ARG A 207 8.13 -6.31 5.47
CA ARG A 207 9.54 -6.48 5.09
C ARG A 207 9.72 -7.29 3.81
N THR A 208 9.38 -8.57 3.83
CA THR A 208 9.68 -9.49 2.73
C THR A 208 8.95 -9.13 1.45
N ASN A 209 7.64 -8.97 1.50
CA ASN A 209 6.85 -8.68 0.31
C ASN A 209 7.07 -7.28 -0.26
N PRO A 210 7.18 -6.19 0.57
CA PRO A 210 7.57 -4.89 0.03
C PRO A 210 8.89 -4.91 -0.72
N GLU A 211 9.89 -5.66 -0.22
CA GLU A 211 11.19 -5.81 -0.87
C GLU A 211 11.07 -6.57 -2.19
N ARG A 212 10.41 -7.73 -2.18
CA ARG A 212 10.16 -8.53 -3.39
C ARG A 212 9.45 -7.73 -4.47
N ILE A 213 8.37 -7.01 -4.12
CA ILE A 213 7.62 -6.16 -5.05
C ILE A 213 8.53 -5.09 -5.68
N ALA A 214 9.37 -4.43 -4.87
CA ALA A 214 10.30 -3.42 -5.36
C ALA A 214 11.46 -4.00 -6.21
N GLU A 215 11.69 -5.30 -6.16
CA GLU A 215 12.67 -6.05 -6.97
C GLU A 215 12.01 -6.76 -8.17
N GLY A 216 10.68 -6.65 -8.31
CA GLY A 216 9.93 -7.27 -9.41
C GLY A 216 9.63 -8.74 -9.18
N GLU A 217 9.78 -9.20 -7.97
CA GLU A 217 9.43 -10.56 -7.62
C GLU A 217 7.98 -10.63 -7.09
N PRO A 218 7.23 -11.68 -7.41
CA PRO A 218 5.88 -11.84 -6.88
C PRO A 218 5.92 -11.95 -5.35
N PRO A 219 5.03 -11.25 -4.62
CA PRO A 219 4.94 -11.35 -3.18
C PRO A 219 4.56 -12.76 -2.74
N HIS A 220 5.10 -13.21 -1.62
CA HIS A 220 4.66 -14.46 -1.01
C HIS A 220 3.22 -14.35 -0.51
N PRO A 221 2.43 -15.44 -0.61
CA PRO A 221 1.11 -15.48 -0.02
C PRO A 221 1.16 -15.19 1.49
N VAL A 222 0.30 -14.28 1.93
CA VAL A 222 0.15 -13.98 3.35
C VAL A 222 -0.98 -14.85 3.90
N PRO A 223 -0.75 -15.63 4.95
CA PRO A 223 -1.81 -16.42 5.57
C PRO A 223 -2.96 -15.52 6.05
N PRO A 224 -4.23 -15.98 5.93
CA PRO A 224 -5.35 -15.27 6.52
C PRO A 224 -5.12 -15.02 8.02
N LEU A 225 -5.29 -13.77 8.43
CA LEU A 225 -5.27 -13.38 9.85
C LEU A 225 -6.71 -13.35 10.35
N PRO A 226 -7.16 -14.39 11.07
CA PRO A 226 -8.54 -14.48 11.50
C PRO A 226 -8.93 -13.27 12.34
N TRP A 227 -9.95 -12.55 11.90
CA TRP A 227 -10.51 -11.42 12.62
C TRP A 227 -12.03 -11.53 12.58
N GLY A 228 -12.63 -11.66 13.73
CA GLY A 228 -14.07 -11.76 13.91
C GLY A 228 -14.50 -11.19 15.27
N GLU A 229 -15.79 -11.04 15.51
CA GLU A 229 -16.32 -10.44 16.74
C GLU A 229 -15.77 -11.11 18.00
N GLY A 230 -15.70 -12.44 18.06
CA GLY A 230 -15.16 -13.17 19.20
C GLY A 230 -13.65 -13.03 19.41
N ILE A 231 -12.87 -12.80 18.36
CA ILE A 231 -11.42 -12.51 18.46
C ILE A 231 -11.25 -11.05 18.89
N TRP A 232 -12.09 -10.16 18.37
CA TRP A 232 -12.08 -8.76 18.76
C TRP A 232 -12.38 -8.55 20.24
N GLU A 233 -13.32 -9.27 20.79
CA GLU A 233 -13.58 -9.25 22.24
C GLU A 233 -12.37 -9.71 23.05
N ARG A 234 -11.64 -10.74 22.60
CA ARG A 234 -10.37 -11.18 23.23
C ARG A 234 -9.27 -10.12 23.10
N VAL A 235 -9.10 -9.53 21.93
CA VAL A 235 -8.11 -8.45 21.70
C VAL A 235 -8.43 -7.23 22.53
N THR A 236 -9.70 -6.83 22.65
CA THR A 236 -10.11 -5.69 23.47
C THR A 236 -10.04 -5.99 24.98
N ALA A 237 -10.24 -7.22 25.39
CA ALA A 237 -10.02 -7.65 26.78
C ALA A 237 -8.55 -7.54 27.18
N LEU A 238 -7.62 -7.87 26.28
CA LEU A 238 -6.17 -7.71 26.47
C LEU A 238 -5.73 -6.22 26.45
N LEU A 239 -6.54 -5.34 25.86
CA LEU A 239 -6.27 -3.89 25.78
C LEU A 239 -6.77 -3.11 27.02
N ARG A 240 -7.62 -3.70 27.87
CA ARG A 240 -8.07 -3.03 29.09
C ARG A 240 -6.90 -2.99 30.07
N PRO A 241 -6.40 -1.78 30.45
CA PRO A 241 -5.45 -1.70 31.56
C PRO A 241 -6.10 -2.35 32.77
N GLY A 242 -5.36 -3.28 33.41
CA GLY A 242 -5.83 -3.95 34.60
C GLY A 242 -6.38 -2.90 35.58
N ARG A 243 -7.63 -3.05 35.98
CA ARG A 243 -8.14 -2.29 37.12
C ARG A 243 -7.35 -2.78 38.32
N PRO A 244 -6.90 -1.81 39.19
CA PRO A 244 -6.22 -2.13 40.42
C PRO A 244 -7.10 -2.96 41.35
#